data_fb4651bdb548e0a142b549ad1c5a6c53
#
_entry.id   fb4651bdb548e0a142b549ad1c5a6c53
#
_cell.length_a   1.000
_cell.length_b   1.000
_cell.length_c   1.000
_cell.angle_alpha   90.00
_cell.angle_beta   90.00
_cell.angle_gamma   90.00
#
_symmetry.space_group_name_H-M   'P 1'
#
loop_
_entity.id
_entity.type
_entity.pdbx_description
1 polymer ?
#
loop_
_entity_poly.entity_id
_entity_poly.type
_entity_poly.pdbx_seq_one_letter_code
_entity_poly.pdbx_strand_id
1 'polypeptide(L)'
;RPECDALIVLEDSLYVPAVQAAFDAGRRIPETLGLVTHVNRGVEPFFPLPLTRLEIDPADVALQVWNQLQALLRGEPELRPTLRPRLIPGRTCGEAHE
;
A
#
# COMPACT_ATOMS: atom_id res chain seq x y z
N ARG A 1 3.51 -18.32 -4.03
CA ARG A 1 4.62 -19.17 -4.43
C ARG A 1 5.47 -19.52 -3.21
N PRO A 2 5.91 -20.77 -3.08
CA PRO A 2 6.67 -21.19 -1.88
C PRO A 2 8.01 -20.49 -1.71
N GLU A 3 8.64 -20.03 -2.80
CA GLU A 3 9.89 -19.29 -2.76
C GLU A 3 9.72 -17.79 -2.62
N CYS A 4 8.50 -17.32 -2.43
CA CYS A 4 8.22 -15.90 -2.24
C CYS A 4 8.53 -15.49 -0.81
N ASP A 5 9.33 -14.43 -0.64
CA ASP A 5 9.75 -13.94 0.68
C ASP A 5 8.94 -12.74 1.15
N ALA A 6 8.28 -12.06 0.24
CA ALA A 6 7.50 -10.86 0.56
C ALA A 6 6.27 -10.76 -0.33
N LEU A 7 5.24 -10.15 0.22
CA LEU A 7 3.99 -9.88 -0.47
C LEU A 7 3.67 -8.40 -0.35
N ILE A 8 3.44 -7.75 -1.48
CA ILE A 8 3.02 -6.36 -1.53
C ILE A 8 1.58 -6.33 -2.04
N VAL A 9 0.68 -5.82 -1.21
CA VAL A 9 -0.73 -5.68 -1.55
C VAL A 9 -0.97 -4.26 -2.03
N LEU A 10 -1.24 -4.10 -3.32
CA LEU A 10 -1.35 -2.78 -3.95
C LEU A 10 -2.76 -2.23 -3.96
N GLU A 11 -3.73 -3.01 -3.54
CA GLU A 11 -5.13 -2.61 -3.49
C GLU A 11 -5.74 -3.10 -2.18
N ASP A 12 -6.36 -2.19 -1.44
CA ASP A 12 -6.89 -2.46 -0.11
C ASP A 12 -7.96 -3.56 -0.10
N SER A 13 -8.73 -3.70 -1.18
CA SER A 13 -9.73 -4.76 -1.29
C SER A 13 -9.12 -6.16 -1.33
N LEU A 14 -7.83 -6.27 -1.64
CA LEU A 14 -7.14 -7.55 -1.71
C LEU A 14 -6.43 -7.91 -0.41
N TYR A 15 -6.42 -7.03 0.57
CA TYR A 15 -5.68 -7.22 1.81
C TYR A 15 -6.16 -8.47 2.58
N VAL A 16 -7.44 -8.54 2.88
CA VAL A 16 -7.98 -9.65 3.67
C VAL A 16 -7.79 -11.00 2.97
N PRO A 17 -8.17 -11.16 1.69
CA PRO A 17 -7.93 -12.44 1.01
C PRO A 17 -6.45 -12.78 0.87
N ALA A 18 -5.57 -11.80 0.70
CA ALA A 18 -4.14 -12.05 0.61
C ALA A 18 -3.56 -12.58 1.92
N VAL A 19 -3.94 -11.96 3.05
CA VAL A 19 -3.51 -12.41 4.37
C VAL A 19 -4.07 -13.80 4.67
N GLN A 20 -5.33 -14.04 4.34
CA GLN A 20 -5.94 -15.35 4.52
C GLN A 20 -5.22 -16.42 3.70
N ALA A 21 -4.90 -16.13 2.45
CA ALA A 21 -4.16 -17.07 1.59
C ALA A 21 -2.78 -17.38 2.16
N ALA A 22 -2.09 -16.37 2.70
CA ALA A 22 -0.78 -16.58 3.32
C ALA A 22 -0.87 -17.54 4.51
N PHE A 23 -1.84 -17.33 5.38
CA PHE A 23 -2.04 -18.20 6.54
C PHE A 23 -2.46 -19.60 6.12
N ASP A 24 -3.33 -19.74 5.13
CA ASP A 24 -3.75 -21.05 4.60
C ASP A 24 -2.57 -21.81 3.98
N ALA A 25 -1.60 -21.09 3.44
CA ALA A 25 -0.37 -21.68 2.91
C ALA A 25 0.67 -22.00 3.99
N GLY A 26 0.33 -21.80 5.26
CA GLY A 26 1.23 -22.07 6.38
C GLY A 26 2.36 -21.04 6.54
N ARG A 27 2.23 -19.88 5.91
CA ARG A 27 3.23 -18.81 6.02
C ARG A 27 3.03 -18.02 7.30
N ARG A 28 4.12 -17.56 7.86
CA ARG A 28 4.12 -16.73 9.08
C ARG A 28 4.64 -15.34 8.75
N ILE A 29 3.92 -14.33 9.18
CA ILE A 29 4.28 -12.92 8.96
C ILE A 29 4.77 -12.36 10.30
N PRO A 30 6.01 -11.83 10.38
CA PRO A 30 6.99 -11.64 9.29
C PRO A 30 8.01 -12.77 9.12
N GLU A 31 7.93 -13.86 9.87
CA GLU A 31 9.04 -14.83 9.99
C GLU A 31 9.38 -15.48 8.65
N THR A 32 8.38 -15.92 7.89
CA THR A 32 8.62 -16.57 6.60
C THR A 32 8.07 -15.77 5.42
N LEU A 33 7.33 -14.70 5.67
CA LEU A 33 6.77 -13.86 4.63
C LEU A 33 6.64 -12.42 5.14
N GLY A 34 7.31 -11.48 4.49
CA GLY A 34 7.11 -10.06 4.74
C GLY A 34 5.80 -9.58 4.11
N LEU A 35 5.15 -8.61 4.73
CA LEU A 35 3.91 -8.05 4.22
C LEU A 35 3.96 -6.53 4.20
N VAL A 36 3.70 -5.95 3.04
CA VAL A 36 3.48 -4.52 2.85
C VAL A 36 2.11 -4.35 2.20
N THR A 37 1.31 -3.45 2.71
CA THR A 37 0.01 -3.17 2.11
C THR A 37 -0.17 -1.70 1.82
N HIS A 38 -0.88 -1.42 0.74
CA HIS A 38 -1.36 -0.08 0.44
C HIS A 38 -2.53 0.26 1.37
N VAL A 39 -2.55 1.47 1.90
CA VAL A 39 -3.68 1.97 2.69
C VAL A 39 -3.98 3.41 2.31
N ASN A 40 -5.23 3.79 2.47
CA ASN A 40 -5.62 5.20 2.43
C ASN A 40 -5.39 5.81 3.81
N ARG A 41 -4.95 7.06 3.83
CA ARG A 41 -4.71 7.77 5.08
C ARG A 41 -5.94 7.71 5.97
N GLY A 42 -5.72 7.35 7.23
CA GLY A 42 -6.78 7.22 8.23
C GLY A 42 -7.41 5.84 8.29
N VAL A 43 -7.01 4.92 7.41
CA VAL A 43 -7.49 3.54 7.44
C VAL A 43 -6.41 2.64 8.00
N GLU A 44 -6.74 1.87 9.02
CA GLU A 44 -5.81 0.91 9.61
C GLU A 44 -6.40 -0.50 9.46
N PRO A 45 -5.90 -1.28 8.50
CA PRO A 45 -6.31 -2.67 8.38
C PRO A 45 -5.92 -3.44 9.64
N PHE A 46 -6.77 -4.38 10.04
CA PHE A 46 -6.48 -5.18 11.22
C PHE A 46 -5.34 -6.15 10.96
N PHE A 47 -4.37 -6.15 11.86
CA PHE A 47 -3.31 -7.15 11.92
C PHE A 47 -2.77 -7.17 13.36
N PRO A 48 -2.33 -8.36 13.85
CA PRO A 48 -1.79 -8.46 15.22
C PRO A 48 -0.53 -7.67 15.49
N LEU A 49 0.22 -7.31 14.46
CA LEU A 49 1.43 -6.49 14.54
C LEU A 49 1.22 -5.18 13.79
N PRO A 50 1.98 -4.12 14.11
CA PRO A 50 1.96 -2.92 13.29
C PRO A 50 2.32 -3.25 11.84
N LEU A 51 1.46 -2.84 10.90
CA LEU A 51 1.66 -3.10 9.49
C LEU A 51 2.68 -2.14 8.89
N THR A 52 3.60 -2.68 8.10
CA THR A 52 4.38 -1.88 7.18
C THR A 52 3.45 -1.52 6.02
N ARG A 53 3.26 -0.23 5.76
CA ARG A 53 2.25 0.20 4.81
C ARG A 53 2.72 1.36 3.95
N LEU A 54 2.16 1.42 2.75
CA LEU A 54 2.28 2.55 1.85
C LEU A 54 0.98 3.34 1.96
N GLU A 55 1.06 4.50 2.58
CA GLU A 55 -0.11 5.35 2.82
C GLU A 55 -0.27 6.36 1.70
N ILE A 56 -1.47 6.43 1.13
CA ILE A 56 -1.85 7.42 0.14
C ILE A 56 -2.95 8.29 0.75
N ASP A 57 -2.83 9.60 0.56
CA ASP A 57 -3.86 10.53 0.96
C ASP A 57 -4.87 10.71 -0.18
N PRO A 58 -6.13 10.25 -0.03
CA PRO A 58 -7.14 10.42 -1.07
C PRO A 58 -7.40 11.88 -1.42
N ALA A 59 -7.20 12.81 -0.50
CA ALA A 59 -7.37 14.23 -0.78
C ALA A 59 -6.33 14.72 -1.80
N ASP A 60 -5.09 14.23 -1.71
CA ASP A 60 -4.06 14.56 -2.69
C ASP A 60 -4.40 14.00 -4.07
N VAL A 61 -4.92 12.78 -4.11
CA VAL A 61 -5.35 12.17 -5.38
C VAL A 61 -6.47 13.00 -6.00
N ALA A 62 -7.47 13.37 -5.21
CA ALA A 62 -8.59 14.16 -5.69
C ALA A 62 -8.14 15.53 -6.23
N LEU A 63 -7.21 16.18 -5.53
CA LEU A 63 -6.68 17.47 -5.95
C LEU A 63 -5.94 17.36 -7.28
N GLN A 64 -5.10 16.34 -7.43
CA GLN A 64 -4.35 16.14 -8.67
C GLN A 64 -5.27 15.82 -9.84
N VAL A 65 -6.29 15.01 -9.63
CA VAL A 65 -7.29 14.71 -10.66
C VAL A 65 -8.04 15.99 -11.05
N TRP A 66 -8.44 16.79 -10.08
CA TRP A 66 -9.11 18.07 -10.34
C TRP A 66 -8.23 19.02 -11.15
N ASN A 67 -6.96 19.16 -10.76
CA ASN A 67 -6.04 20.02 -11.47
C ASN A 67 -5.79 19.53 -12.89
N GLN A 68 -5.71 18.23 -13.11
CA GLN A 68 -5.57 17.64 -14.43
C GLN A 68 -6.79 17.93 -15.30
N LEU A 69 -7.98 17.77 -14.74
CA LEU A 69 -9.21 18.08 -15.46
C LEU A 69 -9.28 19.55 -15.86
N GLN A 70 -8.94 20.47 -14.95
CA GLN A 70 -8.92 21.90 -15.24
C GLN A 70 -7.96 22.22 -16.38
N ALA A 71 -6.76 21.62 -16.36
CA ALA A 71 -5.79 21.83 -17.42
C ALA A 71 -6.30 21.35 -18.77
N LEU A 72 -6.91 20.17 -18.82
CA LEU A 72 -7.48 19.62 -20.05
C LEU A 72 -8.62 20.49 -20.59
N LEU A 73 -9.47 21.01 -19.72
CA LEU A 73 -10.58 21.89 -20.13
C LEU A 73 -10.09 23.21 -20.70
N ARG A 74 -8.92 23.68 -20.30
CA ARG A 74 -8.31 24.91 -20.82
C ARG A 74 -7.44 24.67 -22.05
N GLY A 75 -7.32 23.43 -22.51
CA GLY A 75 -6.42 23.09 -23.61
C GLY A 75 -4.96 23.20 -23.27
N GLU A 76 -4.62 23.20 -22.00
CA GLU A 76 -3.22 23.24 -21.54
C GLU A 76 -2.54 21.88 -21.70
N PRO A 77 -1.20 21.85 -21.72
CA PRO A 77 -0.48 20.58 -21.74
C PRO A 77 -0.87 19.70 -20.56
N GLU A 78 -0.84 18.40 -20.80
CA GLU A 78 -1.14 17.42 -19.77
C GLU A 78 -0.17 17.58 -18.58
N LEU A 79 -0.74 17.68 -17.38
CA LEU A 79 0.05 17.70 -16.17
C LEU A 79 0.55 16.29 -15.87
N ARG A 80 1.72 16.20 -15.25
CA ARG A 80 2.25 14.95 -14.75
C ARG A 80 2.00 14.88 -13.26
N PRO A 81 0.91 14.26 -12.84
CA PRO A 81 0.65 14.14 -11.42
C PRO A 81 1.72 13.30 -10.74
N THR A 82 2.15 13.75 -9.58
CA THR A 82 3.10 13.02 -8.76
C THR A 82 2.40 12.62 -7.47
N LEU A 83 2.10 11.34 -7.36
CA LEU A 83 1.64 10.78 -6.09
C LEU A 83 2.84 10.26 -5.34
N ARG A 84 2.95 10.65 -4.08
CA ARG A 84 4.05 10.23 -3.21
C ARG A 84 3.47 9.43 -2.06
N PRO A 85 3.39 8.12 -2.19
CA PRO A 85 2.99 7.28 -1.06
C PRO A 85 3.99 7.46 0.07
N ARG A 86 3.48 7.50 1.28
CA ARG A 86 4.31 7.58 2.47
C ARG A 86 4.54 6.17 2.99
N LEU A 87 5.79 5.76 3.08
CA LEU A 87 6.12 4.49 3.70
C LEU A 87 6.07 4.65 5.22
N ILE A 88 5.20 3.90 5.85
CA ILE A 88 5.09 3.87 7.30
C ILE A 88 5.60 2.52 7.74
N PRO A 89 6.80 2.48 8.37
CA PRO A 89 7.36 1.21 8.81
C PRO A 89 6.54 0.62 9.95
N GLY A 90 6.40 -0.69 9.89
CA GLY A 90 5.79 -1.49 10.94
C GLY A 90 6.69 -2.67 11.23
N ARG A 91 6.07 -3.79 11.59
CA ARG A 91 6.78 -5.00 11.97
C ARG A 91 6.50 -6.19 11.05
N THR A 92 5.74 -5.98 10.00
CA THR A 92 5.34 -7.09 9.12
C THR A 92 6.38 -7.43 8.05
N CYS A 93 7.46 -6.65 7.96
CA CYS A 93 8.63 -7.00 7.14
C CYS A 93 9.83 -7.42 8.00
N GLY A 94 9.60 -7.62 9.29
CA GLY A 94 10.67 -7.85 10.24
C GLY A 94 11.36 -6.54 10.64
N GLU A 95 12.46 -6.65 11.37
CA GLU A 95 13.23 -5.48 11.77
C GLU A 95 14.09 -5.00 10.61
N ALA A 96 14.27 -3.68 10.53
CA ALA A 96 15.18 -3.11 9.56
C ALA A 96 16.62 -3.56 9.85
N HIS A 97 17.31 -3.99 8.80
CA HIS A 97 18.73 -4.29 8.88
C HIS A 97 19.51 -3.03 8.50
N GLU A 98 20.32 -2.61 9.36
CA GLU A 98 21.20 -1.46 9.11
C GLU A 98 22.53 -1.92 8.50
#